data_a24ca3c4c943d0576555044c3858b1de
#
_entry.id   a24ca3c4c943d0576555044c3858b1de
#
_cell.length_a   1.000
_cell.length_b   1.000
_cell.length_c   1.000
_cell.angle_alpha   90.00
_cell.angle_beta   90.00
_cell.angle_gamma   90.00
#
_symmetry.space_group_name_H-M   'P 1'
#
loop_
_entity.id
_entity.type
_entity.pdbx_description
1 polymer ?
#
loop_
_entity_poly.entity_id
_entity_poly.type
_entity_poly.pdbx_seq_one_letter_code
_entity_poly.pdbx_strand_id
1 'polypeptide(L)'
;KTPNFNRLSEKAVTFDSHYIGSMPCMPARRDMQTGRHSFLHRSWGPMEPFDNSFPELLKKQKIHSHLISDHYHYWEDGGATYHTRYNSHEFIRGQESDPWKVLLDSPIERIKEKYHPSQNDTESMQNPYNYMINREFINEEDEFPSVQCFNSAIDFLNLNKNANDWFLQIETFDPHEPFFAPERLKEKFKTNYKGPILDWPRYNRVTEDQEHIDEIRANYMALLSLCDELLGKLLDYFDEHNLWKDTALIVGTDHGFLLGEHDWWAKNRMPLYEEISHIPLFFYHPKYSR
;
A
#
# COMPACT_ATOMS: atom_id res chain seq x y z
N LYS A 1 2.29 -8.76 16.68
CA LYS A 1 2.38 -7.34 16.85
C LYS A 1 1.44 -6.59 15.90
N THR A 2 0.59 -7.36 15.25
CA THR A 2 -0.49 -6.93 14.37
C THR A 2 -1.82 -7.50 14.90
N PRO A 3 -2.35 -6.96 16.01
CA PRO A 3 -3.49 -7.54 16.71
C PRO A 3 -4.77 -7.53 15.87
N ASN A 4 -4.94 -6.55 14.97
CA ASN A 4 -6.14 -6.45 14.14
C ASN A 4 -6.12 -7.44 12.97
N PHE A 5 -4.96 -7.72 12.37
CA PHE A 5 -4.83 -8.84 11.43
C PHE A 5 -5.14 -10.17 12.12
N ASN A 6 -4.68 -10.37 13.36
CA ASN A 6 -5.05 -11.57 14.14
C ASN A 6 -6.57 -11.63 14.38
N ARG A 7 -7.20 -10.51 14.81
CA ARG A 7 -8.65 -10.41 14.99
C ARG A 7 -9.41 -10.76 13.70
N LEU A 8 -8.93 -10.31 12.54
CA LEU A 8 -9.52 -10.67 11.26
C LEU A 8 -9.35 -12.16 10.98
N SER A 9 -8.18 -12.74 11.23
CA SER A 9 -7.91 -14.16 10.99
C SER A 9 -8.79 -15.11 11.82
N GLU A 10 -9.32 -14.65 12.96
CA GLU A 10 -10.28 -15.41 13.77
C GLU A 10 -11.67 -15.50 13.12
N LYS A 11 -12.03 -14.55 12.25
CA LYS A 11 -13.32 -14.47 11.54
C LYS A 11 -13.24 -14.92 10.09
N ALA A 12 -12.12 -14.71 9.45
CA ALA A 12 -11.88 -14.93 8.02
C ALA A 12 -11.17 -16.26 7.75
N VAL A 13 -11.31 -16.76 6.53
CA VAL A 13 -10.42 -17.81 6.02
C VAL A 13 -9.08 -17.17 5.67
N THR A 14 -8.00 -17.71 6.20
CA THR A 14 -6.64 -17.37 5.81
C THR A 14 -6.15 -18.37 4.77
N PHE A 15 -5.61 -17.88 3.66
CA PHE A 15 -5.06 -18.72 2.60
C PHE A 15 -3.55 -18.91 2.84
N ASP A 16 -3.17 -20.14 3.18
CA ASP A 16 -1.76 -20.49 3.50
C ASP A 16 -0.90 -20.72 2.26
N SER A 17 -1.48 -20.73 1.06
CA SER A 17 -0.79 -20.97 -0.21
C SER A 17 -1.24 -19.96 -1.25
N HIS A 18 -1.17 -18.68 -0.92
CA HIS A 18 -1.50 -17.60 -1.84
C HIS A 18 -0.23 -16.92 -2.35
N TYR A 19 -0.03 -17.00 -3.65
CA TYR A 19 1.17 -16.49 -4.32
C TYR A 19 0.81 -15.44 -5.36
N ILE A 20 1.72 -14.50 -5.58
CA ILE A 20 1.60 -13.50 -6.65
C ILE A 20 1.53 -14.18 -8.02
N GLY A 21 0.79 -13.57 -8.95
CA GLY A 21 0.80 -13.94 -10.35
C GLY A 21 1.89 -13.20 -11.12
N SER A 22 1.96 -11.90 -10.95
CA SER A 22 2.89 -11.00 -11.65
C SER A 22 3.47 -9.96 -10.71
N MET A 23 4.60 -9.37 -11.10
CA MET A 23 5.30 -8.29 -10.39
C MET A 23 5.77 -7.19 -11.37
N PRO A 24 6.07 -6.00 -10.87
CA PRO A 24 5.73 -5.42 -9.57
C PRO A 24 4.28 -4.90 -9.50
N CYS A 25 4.06 -3.81 -8.78
CA CYS A 25 2.76 -3.25 -8.44
C CYS A 25 1.72 -3.24 -9.58
N MET A 26 2.01 -2.59 -10.73
CA MET A 26 1.01 -2.47 -11.81
C MET A 26 0.67 -3.81 -12.49
N PRO A 27 1.64 -4.69 -12.82
CA PRO A 27 1.33 -6.05 -13.28
C PRO A 27 0.51 -6.86 -12.29
N ALA A 28 0.84 -6.82 -10.98
CA ALA A 28 0.07 -7.51 -9.95
C ALA A 28 -1.38 -6.99 -9.87
N ARG A 29 -1.57 -5.67 -9.91
CA ARG A 29 -2.90 -5.06 -9.94
C ARG A 29 -3.71 -5.43 -11.17
N ARG A 30 -3.05 -5.57 -12.33
CA ARG A 30 -3.73 -6.06 -13.52
C ARG A 30 -4.20 -7.49 -13.35
N ASP A 31 -3.38 -8.37 -12.73
CA ASP A 31 -3.79 -9.73 -12.38
C ASP A 31 -5.02 -9.71 -11.47
N MET A 32 -4.98 -8.90 -10.40
CA MET A 32 -6.11 -8.74 -9.47
C MET A 32 -7.37 -8.25 -10.19
N GLN A 33 -7.25 -7.31 -11.11
CA GLN A 33 -8.40 -6.74 -11.82
C GLN A 33 -8.97 -7.65 -12.91
N THR A 34 -8.15 -8.48 -13.54
CA THR A 34 -8.54 -9.27 -14.73
C THR A 34 -8.63 -10.76 -14.48
N GLY A 35 -8.02 -11.27 -13.41
CA GLY A 35 -7.85 -12.71 -13.18
C GLY A 35 -6.92 -13.39 -14.20
N ARG A 36 -6.04 -12.63 -14.85
CA ARG A 36 -5.11 -13.12 -15.87
C ARG A 36 -3.68 -12.75 -15.50
N HIS A 37 -2.75 -13.67 -15.72
CA HIS A 37 -1.34 -13.40 -15.47
C HIS A 37 -0.76 -12.39 -16.45
N SER A 38 -0.44 -11.20 -15.94
CA SER A 38 0.07 -10.08 -16.71
C SER A 38 1.42 -10.37 -17.36
N PHE A 39 2.28 -11.16 -16.70
CA PHE A 39 3.60 -11.53 -17.22
C PHE A 39 3.55 -12.31 -18.54
N LEU A 40 2.42 -12.96 -18.86
CA LEU A 40 2.20 -13.65 -20.15
C LEU A 40 1.90 -12.67 -21.29
N HIS A 41 1.62 -11.43 -20.98
CA HIS A 41 1.26 -10.42 -21.96
C HIS A 41 2.30 -9.28 -22.02
N ARG A 42 2.54 -8.63 -20.89
CA ARG A 42 3.52 -7.55 -20.76
C ARG A 42 3.83 -7.25 -19.29
N SER A 43 4.86 -6.41 -19.09
CA SER A 43 5.23 -5.91 -17.77
C SER A 43 4.36 -4.70 -17.35
N TRP A 44 4.95 -3.63 -16.90
CA TRP A 44 4.28 -2.39 -16.49
C TRP A 44 3.49 -1.73 -17.61
N GLY A 45 2.27 -1.32 -17.33
CA GLY A 45 1.45 -0.60 -18.29
C GLY A 45 -0.02 -0.46 -17.90
N PRO A 46 -0.80 0.30 -18.68
CA PRO A 46 -2.22 0.53 -18.45
C PRO A 46 -3.05 -0.74 -18.69
N MET A 47 -4.33 -0.67 -18.31
CA MET A 47 -5.33 -1.64 -18.75
C MET A 47 -5.50 -1.60 -20.26
N GLU A 48 -5.60 -2.76 -20.88
CA GLU A 48 -5.82 -2.88 -22.31
C GLU A 48 -7.31 -2.74 -22.66
N PRO A 49 -7.64 -2.31 -23.89
CA PRO A 49 -9.04 -2.21 -24.35
C PRO A 49 -9.79 -3.54 -24.29
N PHE A 50 -9.09 -4.66 -24.39
CA PHE A 50 -9.66 -6.03 -24.33
C PHE A 50 -9.70 -6.63 -22.92
N ASP A 51 -9.19 -5.95 -21.91
CA ASP A 51 -9.24 -6.42 -20.53
C ASP A 51 -10.66 -6.29 -19.97
N ASN A 52 -11.19 -7.41 -19.52
CA ASN A 52 -12.43 -7.44 -18.76
C ASN A 52 -12.07 -7.31 -17.27
N SER A 53 -12.09 -6.10 -16.77
CA SER A 53 -11.81 -5.87 -15.35
C SER A 53 -13.04 -6.17 -14.47
N PHE A 54 -12.78 -6.62 -13.22
CA PHE A 54 -13.88 -6.93 -12.32
C PHE A 54 -14.77 -5.69 -12.00
N PRO A 55 -14.28 -4.45 -11.89
CA PRO A 55 -15.15 -3.29 -11.68
C PRO A 55 -16.15 -3.08 -12.83
N GLU A 56 -15.70 -3.30 -14.08
CA GLU A 56 -16.59 -3.22 -15.24
C GLU A 56 -17.62 -4.35 -15.26
N LEU A 57 -17.24 -5.55 -14.81
CA LEU A 57 -18.18 -6.67 -14.68
C LEU A 57 -19.23 -6.39 -13.61
N LEU A 58 -18.83 -5.83 -12.45
CA LEU A 58 -19.74 -5.38 -11.41
C LEU A 58 -20.72 -4.32 -11.93
N LYS A 59 -20.21 -3.33 -12.66
CA LYS A 59 -21.06 -2.30 -13.28
C LYS A 59 -22.12 -2.87 -14.22
N LYS A 60 -21.79 -3.92 -15.00
CA LYS A 60 -22.76 -4.62 -15.87
C LYS A 60 -23.86 -5.31 -15.02
N GLN A 61 -23.56 -5.70 -13.79
CA GLN A 61 -24.51 -6.27 -12.83
C GLN A 61 -25.22 -5.20 -11.98
N LYS A 62 -25.02 -3.92 -12.28
CA LYS A 62 -25.59 -2.77 -11.53
C LYS A 62 -25.06 -2.66 -10.08
N ILE A 63 -23.90 -3.24 -9.80
CA ILE A 63 -23.19 -3.09 -8.54
C ILE A 63 -22.27 -1.86 -8.69
N HIS A 64 -22.43 -0.87 -7.82
CA HIS A 64 -21.61 0.34 -7.83
C HIS A 64 -20.23 0.04 -7.27
N SER A 65 -19.19 0.31 -8.04
CA SER A 65 -17.81 0.15 -7.59
C SER A 65 -17.16 1.50 -7.30
N HIS A 66 -16.58 1.64 -6.12
CA HIS A 66 -15.85 2.83 -5.68
C HIS A 66 -14.43 2.46 -5.28
N LEU A 67 -13.45 3.23 -5.76
CA LEU A 67 -12.04 3.08 -5.42
C LEU A 67 -11.60 4.28 -4.58
N ILE A 68 -10.97 4.01 -3.45
CA ILE A 68 -10.22 5.01 -2.66
C ILE A 68 -8.77 4.55 -2.66
N SER A 69 -7.86 5.39 -3.16
CA SER A 69 -6.46 5.00 -3.32
C SER A 69 -5.50 6.17 -3.19
N ASP A 70 -4.37 5.94 -2.56
CA ASP A 70 -3.20 6.82 -2.59
C ASP A 70 -2.12 6.34 -3.58
N HIS A 71 -2.44 5.33 -4.39
CA HIS A 71 -1.54 4.72 -5.36
C HIS A 71 -1.42 5.59 -6.63
N TYR A 72 -0.47 6.53 -6.64
CA TYR A 72 -0.34 7.54 -7.70
C TYR A 72 0.04 6.96 -9.08
N HIS A 73 0.57 5.73 -9.17
CA HIS A 73 0.89 5.07 -10.44
C HIS A 73 -0.32 4.89 -11.37
N TYR A 74 -1.55 4.93 -10.83
CA TYR A 74 -2.75 4.95 -11.68
C TYR A 74 -2.92 6.23 -12.50
N TRP A 75 -2.20 7.29 -12.15
CA TRP A 75 -2.30 8.62 -12.79
C TRP A 75 -1.04 9.03 -13.54
N GLU A 76 -0.03 8.16 -13.62
CA GLU A 76 1.17 8.40 -14.41
C GLU A 76 1.11 7.69 -15.76
N ASP A 77 2.01 8.09 -16.69
CA ASP A 77 2.17 7.43 -17.99
C ASP A 77 2.49 5.95 -17.81
N GLY A 78 1.77 5.10 -18.55
CA GLY A 78 1.92 3.66 -18.46
C GLY A 78 1.22 2.99 -17.27
N GLY A 79 0.70 3.76 -16.31
CA GLY A 79 -0.11 3.26 -15.19
C GLY A 79 -1.58 3.65 -15.27
N ALA A 80 -1.92 4.68 -16.01
CA ALA A 80 -3.27 5.24 -16.16
C ALA A 80 -4.32 4.21 -16.61
N THR A 81 -5.58 4.54 -16.38
CA THR A 81 -6.78 3.79 -16.74
C THR A 81 -7.35 2.81 -15.74
N TYR A 82 -6.61 2.32 -14.75
CA TYR A 82 -7.14 1.39 -13.74
C TYR A 82 -8.32 1.99 -12.95
N HIS A 83 -8.16 3.21 -12.43
CA HIS A 83 -9.19 3.93 -11.68
C HIS A 83 -10.44 4.24 -12.49
N THR A 84 -10.30 4.43 -13.82
CA THR A 84 -11.43 4.73 -14.71
C THR A 84 -12.38 3.55 -14.93
N ARG A 85 -12.00 2.34 -14.52
CA ARG A 85 -12.83 1.15 -14.59
C ARG A 85 -13.91 1.13 -13.50
N TYR A 86 -13.69 1.85 -12.39
CA TYR A 86 -14.67 2.00 -11.32
C TYR A 86 -15.77 3.02 -11.70
N ASN A 87 -16.91 2.96 -11.02
CA ASN A 87 -17.98 3.94 -11.22
C ASN A 87 -17.58 5.31 -10.65
N SER A 88 -16.86 5.31 -9.54
CA SER A 88 -16.33 6.50 -8.88
C SER A 88 -15.01 6.20 -8.18
N HIS A 89 -14.21 7.22 -7.92
CA HIS A 89 -12.93 7.06 -7.25
C HIS A 89 -12.52 8.33 -6.50
N GLU A 90 -11.73 8.16 -5.46
CA GLU A 90 -11.01 9.21 -4.75
C GLU A 90 -9.51 8.94 -4.82
N PHE A 91 -8.73 9.96 -5.11
CA PHE A 91 -7.28 9.90 -5.13
C PHE A 91 -6.67 10.74 -4.05
N ILE A 92 -6.00 10.11 -3.09
CA ILE A 92 -5.28 10.74 -2.00
C ILE A 92 -3.82 10.95 -2.43
N ARG A 93 -3.30 12.16 -2.22
CA ARG A 93 -1.98 12.57 -2.71
C ARG A 93 -0.91 12.47 -1.62
N GLY A 94 0.35 12.30 -2.04
CA GLY A 94 1.52 12.49 -1.19
C GLY A 94 2.37 11.26 -0.92
N GLN A 95 1.96 10.09 -1.42
CA GLN A 95 2.76 8.87 -1.27
C GLN A 95 3.99 8.86 -2.16
N GLU A 96 5.05 8.23 -1.69
CA GLU A 96 6.30 7.98 -2.44
C GLU A 96 6.75 9.20 -3.24
N SER A 97 7.01 9.02 -4.52
CA SER A 97 7.46 10.07 -5.44
C SER A 97 6.32 10.79 -6.17
N ASP A 98 5.08 10.72 -5.63
CA ASP A 98 3.94 11.45 -6.19
C ASP A 98 4.29 12.91 -6.45
N PRO A 99 4.14 13.44 -7.67
CA PRO A 99 4.39 14.84 -7.98
C PRO A 99 3.28 15.76 -7.41
N TRP A 100 3.12 15.75 -6.09
CA TRP A 100 2.04 16.45 -5.37
C TRP A 100 2.41 17.88 -5.02
N LYS A 101 3.50 18.06 -4.28
CA LYS A 101 3.95 19.38 -3.81
C LYS A 101 5.21 19.83 -4.53
N VAL A 102 5.37 21.15 -4.62
CA VAL A 102 6.56 21.77 -5.21
C VAL A 102 7.05 22.92 -4.34
N LEU A 103 8.35 23.01 -4.20
CA LEU A 103 9.06 24.15 -3.60
C LEU A 103 10.03 24.68 -4.65
N LEU A 104 9.66 25.76 -5.36
CA LEU A 104 10.46 26.33 -6.46
C LEU A 104 11.77 26.97 -5.97
N ASP A 105 11.72 27.72 -4.86
CA ASP A 105 12.89 28.19 -4.12
C ASP A 105 13.26 27.18 -3.02
N SER A 106 13.46 25.96 -3.46
CA SER A 106 13.59 24.84 -2.53
C SER A 106 14.90 24.90 -1.77
N PRO A 107 14.90 24.80 -0.45
CA PRO A 107 16.07 24.52 0.34
C PRO A 107 16.48 23.03 0.20
N ILE A 108 16.53 22.52 -1.03
CA ILE A 108 16.68 21.08 -1.28
C ILE A 108 17.90 20.49 -0.58
N GLU A 109 19.00 21.24 -0.51
CA GLU A 109 20.19 20.79 0.18
C GLU A 109 19.95 20.64 1.69
N ARG A 110 19.21 21.58 2.31
CA ARG A 110 18.81 21.48 3.72
C ARG A 110 17.81 20.34 3.97
N ILE A 111 16.93 20.07 3.00
CA ILE A 111 16.01 18.94 3.09
C ILE A 111 16.79 17.62 3.02
N LYS A 112 17.72 17.51 2.06
CA LYS A 112 18.60 16.34 1.94
C LYS A 112 19.40 16.05 3.21
N GLU A 113 19.83 17.06 3.93
CA GLU A 113 20.59 16.90 5.18
C GLU A 113 19.81 16.14 6.26
N LYS A 114 18.46 16.12 6.18
CA LYS A 114 17.62 15.35 7.09
C LYS A 114 17.69 13.83 6.82
N TYR A 115 18.12 13.42 5.63
CA TYR A 115 18.09 12.05 5.16
C TYR A 115 19.50 11.45 5.06
N HIS A 116 19.57 10.14 5.29
CA HIS A 116 20.83 9.42 5.13
C HIS A 116 21.37 9.56 3.70
N PRO A 117 22.70 9.73 3.49
CA PRO A 117 23.28 9.92 2.16
C PRO A 117 22.89 8.86 1.13
N SER A 118 22.65 7.61 1.55
CA SER A 118 22.18 6.55 0.66
C SER A 118 20.84 6.85 0.00
N GLN A 119 19.98 7.69 0.61
CA GLN A 119 18.69 8.11 0.06
C GLN A 119 18.78 9.36 -0.82
N ASN A 120 19.94 9.99 -0.88
CA ASN A 120 20.21 11.17 -1.71
C ASN A 120 20.77 10.82 -3.10
N ASP A 121 20.95 9.54 -3.40
CA ASP A 121 21.47 9.08 -4.68
C ASP A 121 20.39 9.15 -5.75
N THR A 122 20.57 10.09 -6.66
CA THR A 122 19.58 10.43 -7.69
C THR A 122 19.58 9.50 -8.89
N GLU A 123 20.61 8.64 -9.04
CA GLU A 123 20.75 7.78 -10.22
C GLU A 123 19.77 6.60 -10.23
N SER A 124 19.24 6.23 -9.07
CA SER A 124 18.37 5.05 -8.91
C SER A 124 16.88 5.35 -8.77
N MET A 125 16.46 6.60 -8.61
CA MET A 125 15.07 6.98 -8.34
C MET A 125 14.54 7.96 -9.39
N GLN A 126 13.31 7.73 -9.84
CA GLN A 126 12.56 8.74 -10.58
C GLN A 126 12.13 9.84 -9.60
N ASN A 127 12.61 11.06 -9.78
CA ASN A 127 12.29 12.22 -8.92
C ASN A 127 12.51 11.98 -7.40
N PRO A 128 13.71 11.66 -6.94
CA PRO A 128 13.99 11.27 -5.57
C PRO A 128 13.62 12.34 -4.53
N TYR A 129 13.48 13.59 -4.94
CA TYR A 129 13.17 14.70 -4.03
C TYR A 129 11.68 14.90 -3.79
N ASN A 130 10.79 14.34 -4.63
CA ASN A 130 9.36 14.53 -4.44
C ASN A 130 8.89 13.98 -3.09
N TYR A 131 9.32 12.79 -2.69
CA TYR A 131 8.93 12.23 -1.39
C TYR A 131 9.44 13.08 -0.21
N MET A 132 10.67 13.61 -0.32
CA MET A 132 11.23 14.49 0.70
C MET A 132 10.44 15.80 0.81
N ILE A 133 10.06 16.36 -0.33
CA ILE A 133 9.22 17.58 -0.38
C ILE A 133 7.82 17.27 0.14
N ASN A 134 7.19 16.19 -0.27
CA ASN A 134 5.84 15.82 0.17
C ASN A 134 5.78 15.69 1.69
N ARG A 135 6.79 15.10 2.33
CA ARG A 135 6.86 14.93 3.79
C ARG A 135 6.90 16.25 4.56
N GLU A 136 7.41 17.35 3.98
CA GLU A 136 7.37 18.68 4.62
C GLU A 136 5.92 19.20 4.79
N PHE A 137 4.94 18.55 4.14
CA PHE A 137 3.51 18.90 4.19
C PHE A 137 2.66 17.83 4.89
N ILE A 138 3.29 16.83 5.52
CA ILE A 138 2.63 15.79 6.32
C ILE A 138 3.17 15.92 7.75
N ASN A 139 2.47 16.66 8.59
CA ASN A 139 2.92 17.02 9.93
C ASN A 139 2.09 16.34 11.02
N GLU A 140 0.79 16.14 10.75
CA GLU A 140 -0.13 15.51 11.67
C GLU A 140 -0.54 14.11 11.16
N GLU A 141 -0.97 13.24 12.07
CA GLU A 141 -1.28 11.84 11.71
C GLU A 141 -2.44 11.71 10.73
N ASP A 142 -3.42 12.58 10.78
CA ASP A 142 -4.56 12.62 9.88
C ASP A 142 -4.20 13.11 8.45
N GLU A 143 -2.99 13.65 8.27
CA GLU A 143 -2.46 14.04 6.96
C GLU A 143 -1.75 12.90 6.24
N PHE A 144 -1.48 11.77 6.91
CA PHE A 144 -0.90 10.60 6.25
C PHE A 144 -1.85 10.03 5.20
N PRO A 145 -1.37 9.78 3.96
CA PRO A 145 -2.25 9.35 2.87
C PRO A 145 -3.06 8.09 3.17
N SER A 146 -2.46 7.08 3.78
CA SER A 146 -3.18 5.86 4.17
C SER A 146 -4.26 6.13 5.22
N VAL A 147 -4.02 7.04 6.17
CA VAL A 147 -5.03 7.46 7.16
C VAL A 147 -6.20 8.14 6.45
N GLN A 148 -5.93 9.04 5.50
CA GLN A 148 -6.96 9.70 4.70
C GLN A 148 -7.76 8.70 3.87
N CYS A 149 -7.11 7.67 3.26
CA CYS A 149 -7.82 6.61 2.56
C CYS A 149 -8.84 5.90 3.44
N PHE A 150 -8.45 5.54 4.67
CA PHE A 150 -9.38 4.88 5.59
C PHE A 150 -10.46 5.82 6.14
N ASN A 151 -10.15 7.11 6.34
CA ASN A 151 -11.17 8.10 6.71
C ASN A 151 -12.20 8.27 5.59
N SER A 152 -11.78 8.44 4.34
CA SER A 152 -12.67 8.47 3.17
C SER A 152 -13.50 7.18 3.05
N ALA A 153 -12.93 6.02 3.36
CA ALA A 153 -13.66 4.76 3.35
C ALA A 153 -14.78 4.71 4.40
N ILE A 154 -14.52 5.18 5.61
CA ILE A 154 -15.55 5.29 6.67
C ILE A 154 -16.63 6.30 6.26
N ASP A 155 -16.25 7.42 5.63
CA ASP A 155 -17.21 8.39 5.11
C ASP A 155 -18.09 7.79 4.01
N PHE A 156 -17.50 7.03 3.06
CA PHE A 156 -18.27 6.29 2.07
C PHE A 156 -19.29 5.34 2.72
N LEU A 157 -18.86 4.56 3.70
CA LEU A 157 -19.73 3.61 4.40
C LEU A 157 -20.86 4.34 5.16
N ASN A 158 -20.56 5.46 5.81
CA ASN A 158 -21.56 6.28 6.51
C ASN A 158 -22.60 6.88 5.57
N LEU A 159 -22.14 7.43 4.44
CA LEU A 159 -23.02 8.03 3.44
C LEU A 159 -23.95 6.98 2.79
N ASN A 160 -23.46 5.74 2.67
CA ASN A 160 -24.16 4.66 1.97
C ASN A 160 -24.69 3.55 2.90
N LYS A 161 -24.82 3.80 4.20
CA LYS A 161 -25.21 2.81 5.21
C LYS A 161 -26.52 2.06 4.94
N ASN A 162 -27.41 2.63 4.13
CA ASN A 162 -28.70 2.03 3.74
C ASN A 162 -28.70 1.51 2.30
N ALA A 163 -27.55 1.58 1.59
CA ALA A 163 -27.45 1.11 0.22
C ALA A 163 -27.03 -0.36 0.16
N ASN A 164 -27.46 -1.03 -0.90
CA ASN A 164 -27.03 -2.38 -1.25
C ASN A 164 -26.27 -2.34 -2.59
N ASP A 165 -25.70 -3.46 -2.98
CA ASP A 165 -25.10 -3.66 -4.30
C ASP A 165 -23.96 -2.68 -4.58
N TRP A 166 -23.03 -2.54 -3.63
CA TRP A 166 -21.80 -1.78 -3.75
C TRP A 166 -20.56 -2.64 -3.55
N PHE A 167 -19.47 -2.20 -4.15
CA PHE A 167 -18.12 -2.69 -3.93
C PHE A 167 -17.22 -1.50 -3.61
N LEU A 168 -16.54 -1.54 -2.47
CA LEU A 168 -15.56 -0.56 -2.06
C LEU A 168 -14.18 -1.20 -2.07
N GLN A 169 -13.25 -0.61 -2.81
CA GLN A 169 -11.83 -0.92 -2.71
C GLN A 169 -11.10 0.20 -1.97
N ILE A 170 -10.48 -0.15 -0.86
CA ILE A 170 -9.56 0.70 -0.12
C ILE A 170 -8.17 0.19 -0.48
N GLU A 171 -7.37 1.00 -1.12
CA GLU A 171 -6.04 0.65 -1.56
C GLU A 171 -5.05 1.67 -1.02
N THR A 172 -4.17 1.21 -0.14
CA THR A 172 -3.10 2.04 0.42
C THR A 172 -1.75 1.60 -0.09
N PHE A 173 -0.88 2.57 -0.33
CA PHE A 173 0.51 2.33 -0.70
C PHE A 173 1.25 1.63 0.45
N ASP A 174 0.98 2.08 1.69
CA ASP A 174 1.59 1.50 2.88
C ASP A 174 1.28 -0.01 3.02
N PRO A 175 2.28 -0.82 3.43
CA PRO A 175 3.60 -0.46 3.97
C PRO A 175 4.74 -0.40 2.93
N HIS A 176 4.50 0.16 1.74
CA HIS A 176 5.52 0.42 0.71
C HIS A 176 6.56 1.43 1.24
N GLU A 177 7.76 1.39 0.70
CA GLU A 177 8.76 2.41 0.98
C GLU A 177 8.38 3.77 0.32
N PRO A 178 8.78 4.93 0.90
CA PRO A 178 9.55 5.09 2.13
C PRO A 178 8.76 4.69 3.38
N PHE A 179 9.42 4.04 4.35
CA PHE A 179 8.75 3.56 5.57
C PHE A 179 8.48 4.70 6.55
N PHE A 180 7.62 5.61 6.13
CA PHE A 180 7.25 6.81 6.87
C PHE A 180 6.02 6.56 7.73
N ALA A 181 6.20 6.52 9.03
CA ALA A 181 5.15 6.28 10.01
C ALA A 181 5.08 7.42 11.04
N PRO A 182 3.91 7.62 11.70
CA PRO A 182 3.78 8.54 12.81
C PRO A 182 4.80 8.27 13.93
N GLU A 183 5.34 9.33 14.54
CA GLU A 183 6.41 9.23 15.53
C GLU A 183 6.05 8.32 16.71
N ARG A 184 4.78 8.36 17.18
CA ARG A 184 4.29 7.49 18.25
C ARG A 184 4.45 5.98 17.95
N LEU A 185 4.44 5.61 16.66
CA LEU A 185 4.65 4.23 16.23
C LEU A 185 6.13 3.89 16.11
N LYS A 186 6.95 4.82 15.65
CA LYS A 186 8.41 4.65 15.62
C LYS A 186 8.98 4.44 17.03
N GLU A 187 8.50 5.20 18.01
CA GLU A 187 8.93 5.03 19.41
C GLU A 187 8.70 3.61 19.96
N LYS A 188 7.71 2.87 19.43
CA LYS A 188 7.47 1.46 19.80
C LYS A 188 8.59 0.52 19.33
N PHE A 189 9.34 0.90 18.30
CA PHE A 189 10.39 0.10 17.66
C PHE A 189 11.74 0.79 17.68
N LYS A 190 11.94 1.72 18.59
CA LYS A 190 13.16 2.52 18.72
C LYS A 190 14.42 1.70 18.71
N THR A 191 15.38 2.07 17.88
CA THR A 191 16.71 1.50 17.76
C THR A 191 17.76 2.35 18.48
N ASN A 192 19.02 1.95 18.41
CA ASN A 192 20.15 2.76 18.86
C ASN A 192 20.65 3.76 17.82
N TYR A 193 20.17 3.67 16.58
CA TYR A 193 20.54 4.54 15.49
C TYR A 193 20.30 6.03 15.82
N LYS A 194 21.30 6.88 15.53
CA LYS A 194 21.28 8.34 15.82
C LYS A 194 21.57 9.18 14.58
N GLY A 195 21.60 8.52 13.42
CA GLY A 195 21.85 9.20 12.16
C GLY A 195 20.63 9.93 11.59
N PRO A 196 20.76 10.47 10.38
CA PRO A 196 19.65 11.04 9.61
C PRO A 196 18.57 10.01 9.28
N ILE A 197 17.42 10.47 8.79
CA ILE A 197 16.30 9.60 8.39
C ILE A 197 16.78 8.50 7.43
N LEU A 198 16.50 7.25 7.77
CA LEU A 198 16.90 6.06 7.01
C LEU A 198 15.70 5.09 6.94
N ASP A 199 14.85 5.29 5.95
CA ASP A 199 13.57 4.57 5.81
C ASP A 199 13.25 4.15 4.38
N TRP A 200 14.21 4.31 3.46
CA TRP A 200 14.10 3.84 2.10
C TRP A 200 15.36 3.08 1.69
N PRO A 201 15.37 1.73 1.79
CA PRO A 201 16.52 0.94 1.39
C PRO A 201 16.71 0.96 -0.12
N ARG A 202 17.95 0.86 -0.57
CA ARG A 202 18.28 0.73 -1.99
C ARG A 202 17.81 -0.62 -2.53
N TYR A 203 17.40 -0.66 -3.79
CA TYR A 203 17.08 -1.89 -4.50
C TYR A 203 18.36 -2.63 -4.91
N ASN A 204 19.09 -3.18 -3.95
CA ASN A 204 20.41 -3.79 -4.15
C ASN A 204 20.72 -4.83 -3.06
N ARG A 205 21.93 -5.39 -3.14
CA ARG A 205 22.51 -6.19 -2.07
C ARG A 205 22.64 -5.37 -0.79
N VAL A 206 22.47 -6.04 0.33
CA VAL A 206 22.72 -5.45 1.65
C VAL A 206 24.21 -5.13 1.77
N THR A 207 24.52 -3.88 2.02
CA THR A 207 25.88 -3.38 2.24
C THR A 207 26.00 -2.59 3.54
N GLU A 208 24.84 -2.36 4.17
CA GLU A 208 24.68 -1.62 5.41
C GLU A 208 25.18 -2.46 6.59
N ASP A 209 25.65 -1.78 7.63
CA ASP A 209 25.92 -2.42 8.92
C ASP A 209 24.63 -2.75 9.67
N GLN A 210 24.76 -3.52 10.75
CA GLN A 210 23.59 -4.02 11.50
C GLN A 210 22.73 -2.90 12.10
N GLU A 211 23.32 -1.78 12.52
CA GLU A 211 22.57 -0.65 13.07
C GLU A 211 21.64 -0.02 12.03
N HIS A 212 22.12 0.14 10.80
CA HIS A 212 21.29 0.66 9.68
C HIS A 212 20.22 -0.34 9.26
N ILE A 213 20.55 -1.64 9.22
CA ILE A 213 19.57 -2.70 8.92
C ILE A 213 18.44 -2.68 9.95
N ASP A 214 18.78 -2.59 11.23
CA ASP A 214 17.82 -2.57 12.33
C ASP A 214 16.92 -1.34 12.25
N GLU A 215 17.47 -0.18 11.88
CA GLU A 215 16.70 1.07 11.72
C GLU A 215 15.69 0.97 10.57
N ILE A 216 16.10 0.49 9.40
CA ILE A 216 15.20 0.30 8.25
C ILE A 216 14.06 -0.67 8.62
N ARG A 217 14.38 -1.79 9.26
CA ARG A 217 13.39 -2.76 9.73
C ARG A 217 12.44 -2.17 10.77
N ALA A 218 12.95 -1.36 11.69
CA ALA A 218 12.15 -0.70 12.70
C ALA A 218 11.13 0.29 12.08
N ASN A 219 11.55 1.06 11.09
CA ASN A 219 10.67 1.96 10.36
C ASN A 219 9.58 1.19 9.59
N TYR A 220 9.93 0.07 8.94
CA TYR A 220 8.93 -0.81 8.32
C TYR A 220 7.92 -1.35 9.35
N MET A 221 8.39 -1.80 10.50
CA MET A 221 7.51 -2.33 11.57
C MET A 221 6.58 -1.26 12.14
N ALA A 222 7.03 -0.02 12.21
CA ALA A 222 6.20 1.10 12.61
C ALA A 222 5.09 1.37 11.58
N LEU A 223 5.44 1.39 10.30
CA LEU A 223 4.49 1.59 9.22
C LEU A 223 3.48 0.42 9.10
N LEU A 224 3.94 -0.81 9.23
CA LEU A 224 3.05 -1.98 9.30
C LEU A 224 2.07 -1.91 10.48
N SER A 225 2.52 -1.33 11.62
CA SER A 225 1.63 -1.10 12.76
C SER A 225 0.55 -0.05 12.46
N LEU A 226 0.83 0.96 11.64
CA LEU A 226 -0.18 1.88 11.15
C LEU A 226 -1.22 1.16 10.30
N CYS A 227 -0.78 0.31 9.37
CA CYS A 227 -1.69 -0.51 8.55
C CYS A 227 -2.60 -1.38 9.41
N ASP A 228 -2.07 -1.98 10.48
CA ASP A 228 -2.86 -2.78 11.41
C ASP A 228 -3.89 -1.95 12.19
N GLU A 229 -3.52 -0.75 12.66
CA GLU A 229 -4.44 0.15 13.35
C GLU A 229 -5.55 0.65 12.41
N LEU A 230 -5.24 0.93 11.16
CA LEU A 230 -6.21 1.34 10.15
C LEU A 230 -7.19 0.20 9.81
N LEU A 231 -6.68 -1.03 9.67
CA LEU A 231 -7.54 -2.21 9.56
C LEU A 231 -8.45 -2.31 10.80
N GLY A 232 -7.90 -2.08 12.00
CA GLY A 232 -8.67 -2.06 13.24
C GLY A 232 -9.87 -1.12 13.20
N LYS A 233 -9.69 0.11 12.73
CA LYS A 233 -10.80 1.08 12.54
C LYS A 233 -11.91 0.53 11.65
N LEU A 234 -11.53 -0.13 10.55
CA LEU A 234 -12.51 -0.74 9.65
C LEU A 234 -13.25 -1.91 10.32
N LEU A 235 -12.54 -2.78 11.04
CA LEU A 235 -13.14 -3.90 11.76
C LEU A 235 -14.08 -3.42 12.88
N ASP A 236 -13.73 -2.33 13.58
CA ASP A 236 -14.61 -1.71 14.58
C ASP A 236 -15.89 -1.20 13.93
N TYR A 237 -15.79 -0.57 12.76
CA TYR A 237 -16.96 -0.16 11.98
C TYR A 237 -17.85 -1.34 11.57
N PHE A 238 -17.23 -2.46 11.15
CA PHE A 238 -17.95 -3.70 10.84
C PHE A 238 -18.71 -4.26 12.05
N ASP A 239 -18.07 -4.25 13.22
CA ASP A 239 -18.70 -4.72 14.47
C ASP A 239 -19.84 -3.77 14.91
N GLU A 240 -19.62 -2.45 14.90
CA GLU A 240 -20.57 -1.44 15.33
C GLU A 240 -21.83 -1.43 14.46
N HIS A 241 -21.66 -1.55 13.14
CA HIS A 241 -22.76 -1.50 12.16
C HIS A 241 -23.25 -2.87 11.70
N ASN A 242 -22.75 -3.96 12.32
CA ASN A 242 -23.14 -5.34 12.02
C ASN A 242 -22.97 -5.73 10.53
N LEU A 243 -21.94 -5.21 9.88
CA LEU A 243 -21.67 -5.48 8.47
C LEU A 243 -21.30 -6.95 8.19
N TRP A 244 -20.83 -7.67 9.18
CA TRP A 244 -20.54 -9.10 9.07
C TRP A 244 -21.74 -9.94 8.61
N LYS A 245 -22.96 -9.43 8.77
CA LYS A 245 -24.19 -10.13 8.40
C LYS A 245 -24.37 -10.26 6.89
N ASP A 246 -23.94 -9.27 6.12
CA ASP A 246 -24.28 -9.15 4.69
C ASP A 246 -23.16 -8.61 3.80
N THR A 247 -22.01 -8.27 4.38
CA THR A 247 -20.87 -7.72 3.65
C THR A 247 -19.69 -8.69 3.69
N ALA A 248 -19.13 -9.01 2.53
CA ALA A 248 -17.88 -9.77 2.42
C ALA A 248 -16.69 -8.84 2.59
N LEU A 249 -15.60 -9.32 3.18
CA LEU A 249 -14.35 -8.60 3.35
C LEU A 249 -13.18 -9.41 2.80
N ILE A 250 -12.38 -8.80 1.93
CA ILE A 250 -11.14 -9.37 1.40
C ILE A 250 -10.01 -8.44 1.81
N VAL A 251 -8.97 -8.99 2.42
CA VAL A 251 -7.75 -8.24 2.77
C VAL A 251 -6.54 -8.98 2.26
N GLY A 252 -5.69 -8.30 1.52
CA GLY A 252 -4.48 -8.87 0.93
C GLY A 252 -3.51 -7.78 0.50
N THR A 253 -2.42 -8.20 -0.15
CA THR A 253 -1.44 -7.30 -0.77
C THR A 253 -1.12 -7.77 -2.18
N ASP A 254 -0.41 -6.96 -2.94
CA ASP A 254 -0.04 -7.24 -4.34
C ASP A 254 1.24 -8.06 -4.45
N HIS A 255 2.24 -7.82 -3.61
CA HIS A 255 3.50 -8.57 -3.50
C HIS A 255 4.18 -8.24 -2.16
N GLY A 256 5.24 -8.96 -1.85
CA GLY A 256 6.08 -8.72 -0.69
C GLY A 256 7.30 -7.87 -0.99
N PHE A 257 8.23 -7.84 -0.03
CA PHE A 257 9.41 -7.00 -0.02
C PHE A 257 10.49 -7.64 0.88
N LEU A 258 11.76 -7.62 0.46
CA LEU A 258 12.89 -8.09 1.27
C LEU A 258 13.41 -6.97 2.16
N LEU A 259 13.57 -7.29 3.43
CA LEU A 259 14.09 -6.41 4.47
C LEU A 259 15.49 -6.85 4.93
N GLY A 260 16.32 -7.29 3.99
CA GLY A 260 17.66 -7.80 4.22
C GLY A 260 17.77 -9.32 4.23
N GLU A 261 16.67 -10.06 4.02
CA GLU A 261 16.71 -11.51 3.82
C GLU A 261 17.49 -11.83 2.54
N HIS A 262 18.20 -12.96 2.53
CA HIS A 262 19.02 -13.41 1.40
C HIS A 262 20.08 -12.40 0.94
N ASP A 263 20.51 -11.50 1.83
CA ASP A 263 21.43 -10.39 1.56
C ASP A 263 20.89 -9.41 0.48
N TRP A 264 19.58 -9.21 0.43
CA TRP A 264 18.94 -8.26 -0.49
C TRP A 264 17.94 -7.34 0.21
N TRP A 265 17.87 -6.12 -0.32
CA TRP A 265 16.78 -5.17 -0.07
C TRP A 265 15.79 -5.13 -1.21
N ALA A 266 14.53 -4.83 -0.87
CA ALA A 266 13.48 -4.46 -1.82
C ALA A 266 12.97 -5.62 -2.70
N LYS A 267 12.74 -5.34 -3.97
CA LYS A 267 12.06 -6.20 -4.94
C LYS A 267 12.62 -5.97 -6.35
N ASN A 268 12.25 -6.77 -7.34
CA ASN A 268 12.50 -6.63 -8.78
C ASN A 268 13.91 -7.00 -9.28
N ARG A 269 14.92 -7.14 -8.45
CA ARG A 269 16.32 -7.38 -8.86
C ARG A 269 16.88 -8.74 -8.44
N MET A 270 16.13 -9.50 -7.66
CA MET A 270 16.51 -10.79 -7.08
C MET A 270 15.52 -11.88 -7.51
N PRO A 271 15.83 -13.17 -7.29
CA PRO A 271 14.85 -14.24 -7.44
C PRO A 271 13.58 -13.98 -6.61
N LEU A 272 12.47 -14.57 -7.04
CA LEU A 272 11.20 -14.51 -6.31
C LEU A 272 11.27 -15.43 -5.08
N TYR A 273 11.83 -14.90 -4.00
CA TYR A 273 11.83 -15.57 -2.70
C TYR A 273 10.43 -15.59 -2.09
N GLU A 274 10.22 -16.46 -1.10
CA GLU A 274 8.93 -16.59 -0.40
C GLU A 274 8.44 -15.26 0.18
N GLU A 275 9.35 -14.46 0.75
CA GLU A 275 9.04 -13.15 1.33
C GLU A 275 8.48 -12.14 0.30
N ILE A 276 8.76 -12.35 -0.98
CA ILE A 276 8.25 -11.52 -2.08
C ILE A 276 6.97 -12.12 -2.66
N SER A 277 6.95 -13.44 -2.86
CA SER A 277 5.95 -14.11 -3.69
C SER A 277 4.79 -14.71 -2.90
N HIS A 278 5.01 -15.15 -1.68
CA HIS A 278 4.00 -15.71 -0.80
C HIS A 278 3.35 -14.61 0.02
N ILE A 279 2.14 -14.22 -0.34
CA ILE A 279 1.47 -13.04 0.19
C ILE A 279 0.24 -13.41 1.03
N PRO A 280 -0.09 -12.62 2.07
CA PRO A 280 -1.28 -12.86 2.88
C PRO A 280 -2.57 -12.61 2.09
N LEU A 281 -3.56 -13.47 2.30
CA LEU A 281 -4.92 -13.27 1.85
C LEU A 281 -5.89 -13.74 2.93
N PHE A 282 -6.77 -12.83 3.35
CA PHE A 282 -7.89 -13.09 4.25
C PHE A 282 -9.20 -12.89 3.49
N PHE A 283 -10.12 -13.83 3.65
CA PHE A 283 -11.43 -13.76 3.02
C PHE A 283 -12.53 -14.09 4.00
N TYR A 284 -13.40 -13.13 4.25
CA TYR A 284 -14.63 -13.32 4.98
C TYR A 284 -15.84 -13.22 4.05
N HIS A 285 -16.82 -14.10 4.22
CA HIS A 285 -18.08 -14.04 3.49
C HIS A 285 -19.23 -14.46 4.41
N PRO A 286 -20.33 -13.66 4.50
CA PRO A 286 -21.40 -13.89 5.48
C PRO A 286 -22.15 -15.21 5.32
N LYS A 287 -22.12 -15.81 4.13
CA LYS A 287 -22.82 -17.08 3.83
C LYS A 287 -21.93 -18.32 4.05
N TYR A 288 -20.63 -18.14 4.25
CA TYR A 288 -19.68 -19.24 4.40
C TYR A 288 -18.95 -19.06 5.73
N SER A 289 -19.37 -19.83 6.73
CA SER A 289 -18.62 -19.91 7.99
C SER A 289 -17.29 -20.65 7.77
N ARG A 290 -16.32 -20.34 8.62
CA ARG A 290 -15.02 -21.01 8.70
C ARG A 290 -15.22 -22.48 9.05
#